data_9761f4b2f2174fd8798388fbac562e11
#
_entry.id   9761f4b2f2174fd8798388fbac562e11
#
_cell.length_a   1.000
_cell.length_b   1.000
_cell.length_c   1.000
_cell.angle_alpha   90.00
_cell.angle_beta   90.00
_cell.angle_gamma   90.00
#
_symmetry.space_group_name_H-M   'P 1'
#
loop_
_entity.id
_entity.type
_entity.pdbx_description
1 polymer ?
#
loop_
_entity_poly.entity_id
_entity_poly.type
_entity_poly.pdbx_seq_one_letter_code
_entity_poly.pdbx_strand_id
1 'polypeptide(L)'
;MGYTTYFNGSLNFNEPVEDWLVEYIDKFNRTRRMRRDNEKIKELFPNWKELCFEGNLGEDGEYFVGGLGFYGQDSDGSVLNHNCSARTQPGLWCHWVIGGDNDELMWDESEKFYDYIEWLEYMIDNFFAPLGYILNGDILWEGEESDDVGVIRVTDNVVDVEYGVHAYSMSDIDTDVMIKELERRGYKVIT
;
A
#
# COMPACT_ATOMS: atom_id res chain seq x y z
N MET A 1 -6.39 20.60 -9.22
CA MET A 1 -6.50 19.32 -9.93
C MET A 1 -5.70 18.31 -9.12
N GLY A 2 -6.21 17.09 -8.95
CA GLY A 2 -5.41 16.03 -8.32
C GLY A 2 -4.49 15.41 -9.34
N TYR A 3 -3.42 14.74 -8.89
CA TYR A 3 -2.49 13.97 -9.71
C TYR A 3 -2.83 12.48 -9.57
N THR A 4 -2.87 11.75 -10.67
CA THR A 4 -3.21 10.32 -10.67
C THR A 4 -1.98 9.51 -11.05
N THR A 5 -1.71 8.47 -10.27
CA THR A 5 -0.68 7.47 -10.55
C THR A 5 -1.36 6.11 -10.73
N TYR A 6 -1.00 5.38 -11.76
CA TYR A 6 -1.46 4.02 -12.03
C TYR A 6 -0.39 3.02 -11.61
N PHE A 7 -0.83 1.89 -11.08
CA PHE A 7 0.08 0.82 -10.64
C PHE A 7 -0.26 -0.48 -11.34
N ASN A 8 0.76 -1.24 -11.68
CA ASN A 8 0.64 -2.56 -12.31
C ASN A 8 1.58 -3.55 -11.64
N GLY A 9 1.06 -4.71 -11.27
CA GLY A 9 1.74 -5.74 -10.50
C GLY A 9 1.21 -5.87 -9.09
N SER A 10 1.75 -6.82 -8.36
CA SER A 10 1.41 -7.11 -6.97
C SER A 10 2.62 -7.62 -6.21
N LEU A 11 2.56 -7.55 -4.89
CA LEU A 11 3.54 -8.17 -3.99
C LEU A 11 2.93 -9.44 -3.41
N ASN A 12 3.65 -10.53 -3.47
CA ASN A 12 3.19 -11.82 -2.95
C ASN A 12 3.61 -11.98 -1.50
N PHE A 13 2.67 -12.42 -0.66
CA PHE A 13 2.97 -12.86 0.69
C PHE A 13 3.59 -14.26 0.69
N ASN A 14 4.45 -14.56 1.67
CA ASN A 14 5.04 -15.89 1.87
C ASN A 14 4.01 -16.98 2.20
N GLU A 15 2.84 -16.60 2.70
CA GLU A 15 1.68 -17.44 2.99
C GLU A 15 0.41 -16.59 2.95
N PRO A 16 -0.79 -17.20 2.72
CA PRO A 16 -2.04 -16.44 2.72
C PRO A 16 -2.27 -15.72 4.05
N VAL A 17 -2.73 -14.47 3.95
CA VAL A 17 -3.02 -13.63 5.11
C VAL A 17 -4.29 -14.10 5.80
N GLU A 18 -4.29 -14.14 7.13
CA GLU A 18 -5.46 -14.53 7.92
C GLU A 18 -6.65 -13.59 7.70
N ASP A 19 -7.86 -14.14 7.64
CA ASP A 19 -9.10 -13.42 7.32
C ASP A 19 -9.35 -12.19 8.20
N TRP A 20 -9.00 -12.26 9.49
CA TRP A 20 -9.18 -11.13 10.40
C TRP A 20 -8.30 -9.92 10.02
N LEU A 21 -7.09 -10.19 9.52
CA LEU A 21 -6.17 -9.13 9.09
C LEU A 21 -6.64 -8.54 7.74
N VAL A 22 -7.11 -9.38 6.82
CA VAL A 22 -7.73 -8.94 5.56
C VAL A 22 -8.91 -8.00 5.85
N GLU A 23 -9.80 -8.40 6.76
CA GLU A 23 -10.95 -7.56 7.17
C GLU A 23 -10.50 -6.25 7.83
N TYR A 24 -9.45 -6.29 8.66
CA TYR A 24 -8.90 -5.10 9.29
C TYR A 24 -8.30 -4.15 8.25
N ILE A 25 -7.48 -4.65 7.32
CA ILE A 25 -6.84 -3.85 6.26
C ILE A 25 -7.90 -3.23 5.32
N ASP A 26 -8.97 -3.96 4.96
CA ASP A 26 -10.09 -3.39 4.19
C ASP A 26 -10.71 -2.20 4.94
N LYS A 27 -11.01 -2.34 6.22
CA LYS A 27 -11.52 -1.24 7.06
C LYS A 27 -10.52 -0.09 7.18
N PHE A 28 -9.23 -0.40 7.32
CA PHE A 28 -8.16 0.59 7.42
C PHE A 28 -8.10 1.47 6.17
N ASN A 29 -8.11 0.86 4.99
CA ASN A 29 -8.07 1.56 3.71
C ASN A 29 -9.35 2.38 3.42
N ARG A 30 -10.48 1.92 3.92
CA ARG A 30 -11.78 2.62 3.77
C ARG A 30 -12.01 3.70 4.81
N THR A 31 -11.10 3.88 5.76
CA THR A 31 -11.19 4.89 6.81
C THR A 31 -10.21 6.02 6.53
N ARG A 32 -10.71 7.28 6.47
CA ARG A 32 -9.82 8.46 6.41
C ARG A 32 -8.93 8.52 7.66
N ARG A 33 -7.63 8.53 7.49
CA ARG A 33 -6.60 8.47 8.56
C ARG A 33 -6.46 9.79 9.31
N MET A 34 -7.56 10.35 9.79
CA MET A 34 -7.58 11.61 10.52
C MET A 34 -6.91 11.46 11.88
N ARG A 35 -6.22 12.53 12.30
CA ARG A 35 -5.65 12.62 13.65
C ARG A 35 -6.74 12.66 14.71
N ARG A 36 -6.63 11.79 15.72
CA ARG A 36 -7.65 11.58 16.75
C ARG A 36 -7.07 11.63 18.16
N ASP A 37 -7.94 11.94 19.10
CA ASP A 37 -7.68 11.84 20.54
C ASP A 37 -8.05 10.43 21.02
N ASN A 38 -7.06 9.67 21.51
CA ASN A 38 -7.25 8.29 21.97
C ASN A 38 -8.21 8.18 23.15
N GLU A 39 -8.22 9.15 24.07
CA GLU A 39 -9.14 9.11 25.22
C GLU A 39 -10.58 9.38 24.77
N LYS A 40 -10.76 10.26 23.79
CA LYS A 40 -12.07 10.48 23.18
C LYS A 40 -12.56 9.28 22.39
N ILE A 41 -11.68 8.55 21.69
CA ILE A 41 -12.06 7.28 21.05
C ILE A 41 -12.62 6.32 22.09
N LYS A 42 -11.91 6.12 23.22
CA LYS A 42 -12.34 5.21 24.31
C LYS A 42 -13.67 5.62 24.94
N GLU A 43 -13.93 6.93 25.07
CA GLU A 43 -15.20 7.44 25.58
C GLU A 43 -16.35 7.22 24.61
N LEU A 44 -16.16 7.47 23.32
CA LEU A 44 -17.21 7.43 22.29
C LEU A 44 -17.51 6.01 21.80
N PHE A 45 -16.51 5.13 21.81
CA PHE A 45 -16.61 3.78 21.28
C PHE A 45 -16.28 2.75 22.38
N PRO A 46 -17.27 2.25 23.14
CA PRO A 46 -17.03 1.29 24.23
C PRO A 46 -16.33 0.00 23.78
N ASN A 47 -16.51 -0.39 22.51
CA ASN A 47 -15.85 -1.53 21.86
C ASN A 47 -14.58 -1.14 21.09
N TRP A 48 -13.92 -0.04 21.42
CA TRP A 48 -12.77 0.51 20.68
C TRP A 48 -11.63 -0.52 20.43
N LYS A 49 -11.49 -1.51 21.32
CA LYS A 49 -10.46 -2.57 21.13
C LYS A 49 -10.70 -3.45 19.90
N GLU A 50 -11.96 -3.59 19.50
CA GLU A 50 -12.36 -4.33 18.30
C GLU A 50 -12.25 -3.45 17.02
N LEU A 51 -12.09 -2.14 17.21
CA LEU A 51 -12.01 -1.13 16.15
C LEU A 51 -10.58 -0.62 15.93
N CYS A 52 -9.58 -1.40 16.31
CA CYS A 52 -8.17 -1.05 16.13
C CYS A 52 -7.30 -2.30 16.01
N PHE A 53 -6.05 -2.13 15.58
CA PHE A 53 -5.14 -3.23 15.37
C PHE A 53 -4.74 -3.87 16.69
N GLU A 54 -5.06 -5.15 16.89
CA GLU A 54 -4.74 -5.94 18.09
C GLU A 54 -5.10 -5.25 19.43
N GLY A 55 -6.19 -4.46 19.47
CA GLY A 55 -6.59 -3.71 20.66
C GLY A 55 -5.71 -2.51 20.99
N ASN A 56 -4.89 -2.05 20.04
CA ASN A 56 -4.01 -0.90 20.18
C ASN A 56 -4.49 0.25 19.27
N LEU A 57 -4.60 1.46 19.80
CA LEU A 57 -4.97 2.66 19.03
C LEU A 57 -3.78 3.32 18.32
N GLY A 58 -2.55 2.98 18.72
CA GLY A 58 -1.35 3.66 18.25
C GLY A 58 -1.25 5.11 18.72
N GLU A 59 -0.43 5.91 18.04
CA GLU A 59 -0.33 7.35 18.28
C GLU A 59 -1.40 8.09 17.48
N ASP A 60 -2.07 9.08 18.10
CA ASP A 60 -3.09 9.90 17.43
C ASP A 60 -4.26 9.10 16.80
N GLY A 61 -4.54 7.88 17.28
CA GLY A 61 -5.59 7.02 16.74
C GLY A 61 -5.24 6.36 15.40
N GLU A 62 -3.96 6.18 15.10
CA GLU A 62 -3.48 5.68 13.80
C GLU A 62 -4.02 4.30 13.40
N TYR A 63 -4.36 3.45 14.37
CA TYR A 63 -4.93 2.12 14.09
C TYR A 63 -6.46 2.07 14.21
N PHE A 64 -7.14 3.18 14.49
CA PHE A 64 -8.59 3.19 14.62
C PHE A 64 -9.29 3.07 13.25
N VAL A 65 -10.22 2.10 13.14
CA VAL A 65 -11.00 1.81 11.93
C VAL A 65 -12.51 1.88 12.16
N GLY A 66 -12.94 2.51 13.24
CA GLY A 66 -14.36 2.70 13.57
C GLY A 66 -14.95 3.93 12.93
N GLY A 67 -16.29 4.08 13.10
CA GLY A 67 -16.99 5.25 12.58
C GLY A 67 -17.03 5.30 11.06
N LEU A 68 -17.17 4.14 10.40
CA LEU A 68 -17.28 4.02 8.95
C LEU A 68 -18.64 4.58 8.46
N GLY A 69 -18.77 5.90 8.42
CA GLY A 69 -19.80 6.59 7.68
C GLY A 69 -19.55 6.50 6.17
N PHE A 70 -19.95 7.52 5.43
CA PHE A 70 -19.65 7.56 4.00
C PHE A 70 -18.14 7.53 3.76
N TYR A 71 -17.61 6.35 3.40
CA TYR A 71 -16.15 6.07 3.26
C TYR A 71 -15.30 6.44 4.47
N GLY A 72 -15.81 6.27 5.68
CA GLY A 72 -15.07 6.58 6.90
C GLY A 72 -14.58 8.03 7.03
N GLN A 73 -15.26 8.97 6.38
CA GLN A 73 -14.91 10.39 6.41
C GLN A 73 -15.62 11.17 7.52
N ASP A 74 -16.50 10.52 8.26
CA ASP A 74 -17.30 11.17 9.29
C ASP A 74 -16.38 11.71 10.40
N SER A 75 -16.63 12.96 10.75
CA SER A 75 -15.98 13.62 11.87
C SER A 75 -16.83 13.40 13.13
N ASP A 76 -16.26 12.73 14.10
CA ASP A 76 -16.81 12.58 15.45
C ASP A 76 -16.01 13.39 16.48
N GLY A 77 -16.41 13.35 17.73
CA GLY A 77 -15.77 14.11 18.81
C GLY A 77 -14.33 13.72 19.14
N SER A 78 -13.80 12.62 18.54
CA SER A 78 -12.41 12.20 18.70
C SER A 78 -11.48 12.88 17.69
N VAL A 79 -12.00 13.44 16.60
CA VAL A 79 -11.18 14.01 15.53
C VAL A 79 -10.57 15.34 15.97
N LEU A 80 -9.25 15.36 16.10
CA LEU A 80 -8.47 16.56 16.40
C LEU A 80 -8.24 17.43 15.16
N ASN A 81 -8.00 16.79 14.02
CA ASN A 81 -7.81 17.48 12.75
C ASN A 81 -8.25 16.58 11.59
N HIS A 82 -9.29 17.02 10.88
CA HIS A 82 -9.85 16.30 9.73
C HIS A 82 -8.90 16.24 8.51
N ASN A 83 -8.01 17.23 8.37
CA ASN A 83 -7.12 17.37 7.21
C ASN A 83 -5.67 16.95 7.48
N CYS A 84 -5.39 16.38 8.64
CA CYS A 84 -4.06 15.87 8.99
C CYS A 84 -4.19 14.41 9.42
N SER A 85 -3.32 13.57 8.93
CA SER A 85 -3.15 12.19 9.41
C SER A 85 -2.55 12.15 10.82
N ALA A 86 -2.58 10.99 11.45
CA ALA A 86 -1.73 10.71 12.60
C ALA A 86 -0.28 11.03 12.25
N ARG A 87 0.53 11.45 13.24
CA ARG A 87 1.92 11.90 12.98
C ARG A 87 2.85 10.83 12.45
N THR A 88 2.48 9.59 12.67
CA THR A 88 3.18 8.38 12.23
C THR A 88 2.77 7.92 10.83
N GLN A 89 1.68 8.46 10.28
CA GLN A 89 1.12 8.02 9.01
C GLN A 89 1.46 8.97 7.85
N PRO A 90 1.77 8.43 6.65
CA PRO A 90 2.19 9.23 5.50
C PRO A 90 1.12 10.21 5.02
N GLY A 91 -0.15 9.77 5.01
CA GLY A 91 -1.22 10.55 4.42
C GLY A 91 -2.60 10.24 5.01
N LEU A 92 -3.64 10.73 4.33
CA LEU A 92 -5.03 10.57 4.76
C LEU A 92 -5.70 9.30 4.22
N TRP A 93 -5.13 8.68 3.19
CA TRP A 93 -5.66 7.51 2.53
C TRP A 93 -4.55 6.54 2.14
N CYS A 94 -4.71 5.28 2.51
CA CYS A 94 -3.93 4.17 2.00
C CYS A 94 -4.78 3.41 0.97
N HIS A 95 -4.17 3.02 -0.14
CA HIS A 95 -4.85 2.30 -1.22
C HIS A 95 -4.15 0.97 -1.57
N TRP A 96 -3.30 0.46 -0.67
CA TRP A 96 -2.77 -0.91 -0.75
C TRP A 96 -3.76 -1.87 -0.10
N VAL A 97 -4.31 -2.81 -0.88
CA VAL A 97 -5.30 -3.81 -0.44
C VAL A 97 -4.76 -5.23 -0.58
N ILE A 98 -5.26 -6.14 0.26
CA ILE A 98 -4.99 -7.57 0.12
C ILE A 98 -5.97 -8.13 -0.89
N GLY A 99 -5.46 -8.76 -1.94
CA GLY A 99 -6.21 -9.34 -3.05
C GLY A 99 -5.92 -10.83 -3.26
N GLY A 100 -6.38 -11.34 -4.40
CA GLY A 100 -6.22 -12.74 -4.74
C GLY A 100 -6.96 -13.66 -3.76
N ASP A 101 -6.33 -14.78 -3.43
CA ASP A 101 -6.78 -15.70 -2.36
C ASP A 101 -6.12 -15.33 -1.01
N ASN A 102 -6.06 -14.04 -0.67
CA ASN A 102 -5.38 -13.44 0.47
C ASN A 102 -3.84 -13.57 0.43
N ASP A 103 -3.26 -13.72 -0.73
CA ASP A 103 -1.82 -13.99 -0.92
C ASP A 103 -1.08 -12.86 -1.66
N GLU A 104 -1.78 -11.79 -2.04
CA GLU A 104 -1.21 -10.65 -2.75
C GLU A 104 -1.54 -9.30 -2.07
N LEU A 105 -0.60 -8.36 -2.12
CA LEU A 105 -0.83 -6.95 -1.82
C LEU A 105 -0.81 -6.17 -3.13
N MET A 106 -1.87 -5.40 -3.41
CA MET A 106 -2.05 -4.69 -4.68
C MET A 106 -2.73 -3.34 -4.47
N TRP A 107 -2.73 -2.50 -5.50
CA TRP A 107 -3.47 -1.24 -5.52
C TRP A 107 -4.97 -1.48 -5.77
N ASP A 108 -5.83 -0.71 -5.10
CA ASP A 108 -7.30 -0.79 -5.19
C ASP A 108 -7.91 -0.02 -6.36
N GLU A 109 -7.07 0.46 -7.30
CA GLU A 109 -7.44 1.26 -8.48
C GLU A 109 -8.05 2.65 -8.14
N SER A 110 -7.97 3.09 -6.90
CA SER A 110 -8.45 4.42 -6.50
C SER A 110 -7.54 5.53 -7.00
N GLU A 111 -8.12 6.61 -7.52
CA GLU A 111 -7.40 7.80 -7.95
C GLU A 111 -6.69 8.52 -6.77
N LYS A 112 -5.62 9.24 -7.07
CA LYS A 112 -4.92 10.16 -6.17
C LYS A 112 -4.28 9.46 -4.97
N PHE A 113 -3.60 8.36 -5.23
CA PHE A 113 -2.81 7.70 -4.21
C PHE A 113 -1.47 8.43 -4.05
N TYR A 114 -1.38 9.28 -3.03
CA TYR A 114 -0.16 9.99 -2.64
C TYR A 114 0.61 9.21 -1.58
N ASP A 115 1.92 9.46 -1.50
CA ASP A 115 2.83 8.86 -0.50
C ASP A 115 2.75 7.32 -0.51
N TYR A 116 2.59 6.73 -1.70
CA TYR A 116 2.33 5.29 -1.87
C TYR A 116 3.51 4.41 -1.45
N ILE A 117 4.76 4.90 -1.57
CA ILE A 117 5.96 4.20 -1.13
C ILE A 117 5.98 4.18 0.39
N GLU A 118 5.83 5.34 1.03
CA GLU A 118 5.79 5.50 2.47
C GLU A 118 4.63 4.73 3.10
N TRP A 119 3.48 4.65 2.40
CA TRP A 119 2.37 3.80 2.82
C TRP A 119 2.70 2.32 2.76
N LEU A 120 3.44 1.87 1.73
CA LEU A 120 3.88 0.49 1.63
C LEU A 120 4.83 0.12 2.77
N GLU A 121 5.84 0.95 3.03
CA GLU A 121 6.77 0.78 4.15
C GLU A 121 6.01 0.77 5.49
N TYR A 122 5.07 1.72 5.69
CA TYR A 122 4.25 1.78 6.90
C TYR A 122 3.45 0.49 7.11
N MET A 123 2.82 -0.08 6.08
CA MET A 123 2.06 -1.32 6.19
C MET A 123 2.94 -2.52 6.49
N ILE A 124 4.10 -2.61 5.86
CA ILE A 124 5.08 -3.66 6.13
C ILE A 124 5.51 -3.60 7.60
N ASP A 125 5.93 -2.43 8.07
CA ASP A 125 6.51 -2.25 9.40
C ASP A 125 5.49 -2.41 10.55
N ASN A 126 4.25 -2.01 10.32
CA ASN A 126 3.24 -1.98 11.39
C ASN A 126 2.27 -3.16 11.38
N PHE A 127 2.02 -3.78 10.21
CA PHE A 127 1.01 -4.84 10.12
C PHE A 127 1.59 -6.18 9.68
N PHE A 128 2.44 -6.21 8.66
CA PHE A 128 2.86 -7.48 8.06
C PHE A 128 4.09 -8.09 8.73
N ALA A 129 5.19 -7.37 8.81
CA ALA A 129 6.43 -7.89 9.39
C ALA A 129 6.31 -8.29 10.86
N PRO A 130 5.60 -7.54 11.74
CA PRO A 130 5.39 -7.96 13.13
C PRO A 130 4.65 -9.28 13.30
N LEU A 131 3.80 -9.63 12.32
CA LEU A 131 3.04 -10.89 12.29
C LEU A 131 3.77 -12.02 11.55
N GLY A 132 4.97 -11.75 11.01
CA GLY A 132 5.79 -12.75 10.32
C GLY A 132 5.51 -12.88 8.83
N TYR A 133 4.67 -12.02 8.25
CA TYR A 133 4.47 -12.00 6.80
C TYR A 133 5.67 -11.38 6.09
N ILE A 134 6.04 -11.99 4.97
CA ILE A 134 7.14 -11.54 4.11
C ILE A 134 6.59 -11.28 2.72
N LEU A 135 6.80 -10.06 2.23
CA LEU A 135 6.39 -9.60 0.91
C LEU A 135 7.55 -9.62 -0.07
N ASN A 136 7.27 -10.10 -1.29
CA ASN A 136 8.21 -10.10 -2.40
C ASN A 136 7.49 -9.79 -3.70
N GLY A 137 8.10 -9.02 -4.61
CA GLY A 137 7.57 -8.74 -5.93
C GLY A 137 7.90 -7.35 -6.43
N ASP A 138 7.36 -7.02 -7.58
CA ASP A 138 7.58 -5.75 -8.26
C ASP A 138 6.22 -5.09 -8.58
N ILE A 139 6.10 -3.81 -8.30
CA ILE A 139 4.98 -2.96 -8.72
C ILE A 139 5.53 -1.83 -9.59
N LEU A 140 5.01 -1.74 -10.81
CA LEU A 140 5.33 -0.65 -11.71
C LEU A 140 4.35 0.49 -11.47
N TRP A 141 4.83 1.74 -11.58
CA TRP A 141 3.94 2.90 -11.58
C TRP A 141 4.14 3.78 -12.81
N GLU A 142 3.07 4.45 -13.19
CA GLU A 142 3.03 5.45 -14.24
C GLU A 142 2.13 6.62 -13.79
N GLY A 143 2.71 7.80 -13.66
CA GLY A 143 2.00 9.03 -13.34
C GLY A 143 1.42 9.72 -14.57
N GLU A 144 0.81 10.90 -14.37
CA GLU A 144 0.26 11.71 -15.48
C GLU A 144 1.37 12.33 -16.36
N GLU A 145 2.56 12.55 -15.83
CA GLU A 145 3.73 13.05 -16.57
C GLU A 145 4.53 11.86 -17.10
N SER A 146 4.96 11.94 -18.36
CA SER A 146 5.58 10.80 -19.07
C SER A 146 6.93 10.35 -18.50
N ASP A 147 7.57 11.16 -17.68
CA ASP A 147 8.82 10.85 -16.96
C ASP A 147 8.59 10.39 -15.50
N ASP A 148 7.34 10.46 -15.01
CA ASP A 148 6.96 9.92 -13.72
C ASP A 148 6.59 8.44 -13.85
N VAL A 149 7.62 7.61 -13.99
CA VAL A 149 7.51 6.16 -14.13
C VAL A 149 8.57 5.49 -13.30
N GLY A 150 8.31 4.26 -12.87
CA GLY A 150 9.31 3.49 -12.15
C GLY A 150 8.83 2.13 -11.67
N VAL A 151 9.65 1.53 -10.83
CA VAL A 151 9.42 0.21 -10.23
C VAL A 151 9.66 0.29 -8.71
N ILE A 152 8.67 -0.16 -7.95
CA ILE A 152 8.84 -0.49 -6.54
C ILE A 152 9.14 -1.97 -6.48
N ARG A 153 10.32 -2.33 -6.01
CA ARG A 153 10.74 -3.71 -5.80
C ARG A 153 10.77 -4.01 -4.31
N VAL A 154 10.12 -5.08 -3.91
CA VAL A 154 10.18 -5.56 -2.52
C VAL A 154 10.85 -6.92 -2.48
N THR A 155 11.87 -7.04 -1.64
CA THR A 155 12.56 -8.30 -1.39
C THR A 155 12.67 -8.51 0.12
N ASP A 156 12.06 -9.57 0.62
CA ASP A 156 12.03 -9.89 2.05
C ASP A 156 11.65 -8.68 2.94
N ASN A 157 10.56 -8.00 2.56
CA ASN A 157 10.05 -6.77 3.19
C ASN A 157 10.93 -5.52 3.03
N VAL A 158 12.03 -5.58 2.28
CA VAL A 158 12.87 -4.41 1.99
C VAL A 158 12.38 -3.76 0.71
N VAL A 159 11.97 -2.50 0.82
CA VAL A 159 11.49 -1.70 -0.32
C VAL A 159 12.67 -1.00 -1.00
N ASP A 160 12.81 -1.19 -2.30
CA ASP A 160 13.75 -0.50 -3.17
C ASP A 160 13.00 0.15 -4.33
N VAL A 161 13.43 1.34 -4.76
CA VAL A 161 12.70 2.15 -5.75
C VAL A 161 13.62 2.58 -6.88
N GLU A 162 13.26 2.21 -8.11
CA GLU A 162 13.95 2.62 -9.32
C GLU A 162 13.07 3.57 -10.13
N TYR A 163 13.52 4.83 -10.31
CA TYR A 163 12.83 5.86 -11.08
C TYR A 163 13.23 5.83 -12.57
N GLY A 164 12.32 6.22 -13.44
CA GLY A 164 12.57 6.33 -14.88
C GLY A 164 12.62 4.98 -15.61
N VAL A 165 12.14 3.91 -14.98
CA VAL A 165 12.09 2.58 -15.59
C VAL A 165 10.71 2.34 -16.19
N HIS A 166 10.64 2.22 -17.51
CA HIS A 166 9.43 1.78 -18.20
C HIS A 166 9.32 0.25 -18.16
N ALA A 167 8.12 -0.26 -17.83
CA ALA A 167 7.81 -1.65 -18.07
C ALA A 167 7.75 -1.90 -19.57
N TYR A 168 8.81 -2.42 -20.13
CA TYR A 168 8.69 -3.03 -21.45
C TYR A 168 7.96 -4.36 -21.28
N SER A 169 6.74 -4.44 -21.79
CA SER A 169 6.12 -5.74 -22.03
C SER A 169 7.08 -6.57 -22.90
N MET A 170 7.25 -7.86 -22.58
CA MET A 170 8.03 -8.75 -23.47
C MET A 170 7.50 -8.76 -24.89
N SER A 171 6.22 -8.36 -25.11
CA SER A 171 5.62 -8.16 -26.44
C SER A 171 6.13 -6.91 -27.17
N ASP A 172 6.69 -5.92 -26.47
CA ASP A 172 7.15 -4.65 -27.04
C ASP A 172 8.67 -4.66 -27.33
N ILE A 173 9.36 -5.70 -26.88
CA ILE A 173 10.78 -5.90 -27.15
C ILE A 173 10.89 -6.59 -28.52
N ASP A 174 11.42 -5.86 -29.50
CA ASP A 174 11.82 -6.45 -30.77
C ASP A 174 12.81 -7.61 -30.47
N THR A 175 12.37 -8.83 -30.79
CA THR A 175 13.14 -10.06 -30.53
C THR A 175 14.54 -9.97 -31.10
N ASP A 176 14.73 -9.30 -32.24
CA ASP A 176 16.04 -9.12 -32.88
C ASP A 176 16.97 -8.19 -32.04
N VAL A 177 16.40 -7.19 -31.37
CA VAL A 177 17.15 -6.29 -30.47
C VAL A 177 17.59 -7.04 -29.22
N MET A 178 16.70 -7.85 -28.66
CA MET A 178 17.01 -8.66 -27.48
C MET A 178 18.08 -9.73 -27.79
N ILE A 179 17.98 -10.41 -28.92
CA ILE A 179 19.00 -11.38 -29.36
C ILE A 179 20.38 -10.71 -29.49
N LYS A 180 20.46 -9.57 -30.16
CA LYS A 180 21.72 -8.81 -30.33
C LYS A 180 22.34 -8.40 -29.00
N GLU A 181 21.53 -7.97 -28.03
CA GLU A 181 22.04 -7.58 -26.70
C GLU A 181 22.53 -8.79 -25.90
N LEU A 182 21.84 -9.91 -25.96
CA LEU A 182 22.28 -11.15 -25.33
C LEU A 182 23.61 -11.66 -25.95
N GLU A 183 23.74 -11.62 -27.29
CA GLU A 183 24.99 -11.96 -27.97
C GLU A 183 26.12 -11.02 -27.59
N ARG A 184 25.86 -9.71 -27.49
CA ARG A 184 26.85 -8.71 -27.03
C ARG A 184 27.34 -9.00 -25.61
N ARG A 185 26.46 -9.53 -24.73
CA ARG A 185 26.81 -9.97 -23.35
C ARG A 185 27.47 -11.34 -23.30
N GLY A 186 27.66 -12.04 -24.44
CA GLY A 186 28.34 -13.31 -24.54
C GLY A 186 27.45 -14.53 -24.34
N TYR A 187 26.13 -14.37 -24.35
CA TYR A 187 25.18 -15.49 -24.34
C TYR A 187 24.99 -16.03 -25.75
N LYS A 188 24.93 -17.33 -25.88
CA LYS A 188 24.63 -18.00 -27.16
C LYS A 188 23.12 -18.23 -27.26
N VAL A 189 22.44 -17.49 -28.13
CA VAL A 189 21.02 -17.67 -28.38
C VAL A 189 20.84 -18.80 -29.39
N ILE A 190 20.05 -19.82 -29.05
CA ILE A 190 19.68 -20.91 -29.94
C ILE A 190 18.26 -20.59 -30.43
N THR A 191 18.14 -20.26 -31.72
CA THR A 191 16.85 -20.01 -32.41
C THR A 191 16.30 -21.31 -32.99
#